data_2e4fce026438ca355f98110bf43ce26f
#
_entry.id   2e4fce026438ca355f98110bf43ce26f
#
_cell.length_a   1.000
_cell.length_b   1.000
_cell.length_c   1.000
_cell.angle_alpha   90.00
_cell.angle_beta   90.00
_cell.angle_gamma   90.00
#
_symmetry.space_group_name_H-M   'P 1'
#
loop_
_entity.id
_entity.type
_entity.pdbx_description
1 polymer ?
#
loop_
_entity_poly.entity_id
_entity_poly.type
_entity_poly.pdbx_seq_one_letter_code
_entity_poly.pdbx_strand_id
1 'polypeptide(L)'
;MKYVKLIKTIEEIAPLELAPLWDNSGVQIYTGQEEIERVLICLDITEEVIKEAENKKTGMIITHHPLIFDSIKKIDTDQVTGRYVCRLIKAGICVYSAHLTFDNAREGNNFYMAKLLGMENLKTAAKERPGEGSKDPAELPSGMTGQLCRQMTPEEAASHIINALEIPQDGIRMVKGKNTIKKIGLCTGAGGDFLDYTIREGCELFITGDVKLHEAQRAKAEGISLIDAGHYGTEHI
;
A
#
# COMPACT_ATOMS: atom_id res chain seq x y z
N MET A 1 -1.10 22.91 -14.86
CA MET A 1 -0.06 21.98 -15.42
C MET A 1 -0.74 21.13 -16.48
N LYS A 2 -0.06 20.83 -17.60
CA LYS A 2 -0.63 19.93 -18.61
C LYS A 2 -0.86 18.53 -18.02
N TYR A 3 -2.02 17.93 -18.31
CA TYR A 3 -2.41 16.61 -17.83
C TYR A 3 -1.31 15.54 -18.05
N VAL A 4 -0.80 15.45 -19.30
CA VAL A 4 0.24 14.46 -19.65
C VAL A 4 1.53 14.64 -18.83
N LYS A 5 1.89 15.90 -18.53
CA LYS A 5 3.07 16.18 -17.69
C LYS A 5 2.84 15.75 -16.24
N LEU A 6 1.61 15.93 -15.71
CA LEU A 6 1.25 15.49 -14.37
C LEU A 6 1.33 13.96 -14.25
N ILE A 7 0.72 13.23 -15.20
CA ILE A 7 0.79 11.76 -15.24
C ILE A 7 2.25 11.30 -15.27
N LYS A 8 3.07 11.86 -16.16
CA LYS A 8 4.49 11.50 -16.25
C LYS A 8 5.22 11.77 -14.93
N THR A 9 4.92 12.86 -14.23
CA THR A 9 5.53 13.16 -12.92
C THR A 9 5.13 12.13 -11.87
N ILE A 10 3.86 11.67 -11.85
CA ILE A 10 3.41 10.62 -10.93
C ILE A 10 4.12 9.29 -11.25
N GLU A 11 4.23 8.94 -12.52
CA GLU A 11 4.89 7.70 -12.99
C GLU A 11 6.41 7.73 -12.81
N GLU A 12 7.04 8.90 -12.74
CA GLU A 12 8.46 9.02 -12.33
C GLU A 12 8.66 8.69 -10.83
N ILE A 13 7.65 8.96 -9.99
CA ILE A 13 7.67 8.63 -8.55
C ILE A 13 7.26 7.17 -8.32
N ALA A 14 6.19 6.73 -8.98
CA ALA A 14 5.58 5.40 -8.84
C ALA A 14 5.38 4.75 -10.23
N PRO A 15 6.45 4.21 -10.83
CA PRO A 15 6.42 3.63 -12.16
C PRO A 15 5.41 2.49 -12.32
N LEU A 16 4.64 2.48 -13.41
CA LEU A 16 3.58 1.49 -13.64
C LEU A 16 4.11 0.05 -13.71
N GLU A 17 5.35 -0.15 -14.14
CA GLU A 17 6.01 -1.46 -14.17
C GLU A 17 6.26 -2.07 -12.80
N LEU A 18 6.09 -1.32 -11.72
CA LEU A 18 6.18 -1.84 -10.34
C LEU A 18 4.89 -2.51 -9.88
N ALA A 19 3.77 -2.33 -10.58
CA ALA A 19 2.53 -3.02 -10.30
C ALA A 19 2.53 -4.43 -10.89
N PRO A 20 2.00 -5.44 -10.17
CA PRO A 20 1.69 -6.72 -10.77
C PRO A 20 0.55 -6.58 -11.79
N LEU A 21 0.46 -7.54 -12.74
CA LEU A 21 -0.50 -7.48 -13.84
C LEU A 21 -1.98 -7.46 -13.42
N TRP A 22 -2.28 -7.94 -12.23
CA TRP A 22 -3.65 -7.96 -11.70
C TRP A 22 -4.02 -6.65 -10.99
N ASP A 23 -3.02 -5.82 -10.64
CA ASP A 23 -3.27 -4.53 -9.99
C ASP A 23 -3.75 -3.50 -11.00
N ASN A 24 -4.70 -2.65 -10.59
CA ASN A 24 -5.25 -1.61 -11.45
C ASN A 24 -4.72 -0.21 -11.09
N SER A 25 -3.39 -0.08 -10.92
CA SER A 25 -2.73 1.24 -10.82
C SER A 25 -2.78 1.99 -12.15
N GLY A 26 -2.75 3.31 -12.07
CA GLY A 26 -2.76 4.19 -13.25
C GLY A 26 -4.04 5.00 -13.40
N VAL A 27 -4.32 5.43 -14.61
CA VAL A 27 -5.49 6.26 -14.92
C VAL A 27 -6.78 5.44 -14.81
N GLN A 28 -7.65 5.83 -13.86
CA GLN A 28 -8.96 5.20 -13.63
C GLN A 28 -10.09 5.89 -14.40
N ILE A 29 -10.06 7.22 -14.44
CA ILE A 29 -11.03 8.06 -15.14
C ILE A 29 -10.27 9.19 -15.84
N TYR A 30 -10.49 9.32 -17.15
CA TYR A 30 -10.05 10.47 -17.93
C TYR A 30 -11.25 11.21 -18.52
N THR A 31 -11.36 12.51 -18.27
CA THR A 31 -12.50 13.34 -18.64
C THR A 31 -12.19 14.31 -19.78
N GLY A 32 -11.06 14.14 -20.49
CA GLY A 32 -10.65 15.00 -21.60
C GLY A 32 -9.99 16.32 -21.16
N GLN A 33 -9.64 16.49 -19.89
CA GLN A 33 -8.97 17.72 -19.44
C GLN A 33 -7.53 17.77 -19.94
N GLU A 34 -7.16 18.85 -20.61
CA GLU A 34 -5.79 19.09 -21.10
C GLU A 34 -4.90 19.71 -20.02
N GLU A 35 -5.48 20.49 -19.10
CA GLU A 35 -4.77 21.17 -18.02
C GLU A 35 -5.42 20.89 -16.66
N ILE A 36 -4.61 20.61 -15.67
CA ILE A 36 -5.01 20.39 -14.28
C ILE A 36 -4.46 21.54 -13.41
N GLU A 37 -5.36 22.29 -12.80
CA GLU A 37 -4.99 23.39 -11.91
C GLU A 37 -4.88 22.95 -10.45
N ARG A 38 -5.75 22.03 -10.03
CA ARG A 38 -5.81 21.52 -8.65
C ARG A 38 -5.88 20.01 -8.64
N VAL A 39 -5.13 19.44 -7.72
CA VAL A 39 -5.11 18.02 -7.42
C VAL A 39 -5.55 17.83 -5.97
N LEU A 40 -6.37 16.80 -5.71
CA LEU A 40 -6.67 16.30 -4.39
C LEU A 40 -6.01 14.93 -4.22
N ILE A 41 -5.35 14.69 -3.09
CA ILE A 41 -4.69 13.41 -2.79
C ILE A 41 -5.43 12.77 -1.61
N CYS A 42 -5.71 11.48 -1.71
CA CYS A 42 -6.41 10.71 -0.68
C CYS A 42 -5.98 9.24 -0.69
N LEU A 43 -6.29 8.50 0.38
CA LEU A 43 -6.18 7.04 0.37
C LEU A 43 -7.31 6.43 -0.45
N ASP A 44 -8.55 6.79 -0.12
CA ASP A 44 -9.77 6.25 -0.71
C ASP A 44 -10.63 7.34 -1.32
N ILE A 45 -11.36 7.02 -2.39
CA ILE A 45 -12.40 7.89 -2.91
C ILE A 45 -13.71 7.59 -2.19
N THR A 46 -14.10 8.52 -1.30
CA THR A 46 -15.36 8.47 -0.54
C THR A 46 -16.33 9.55 -1.01
N GLU A 47 -17.57 9.51 -0.49
CA GLU A 47 -18.56 10.54 -0.74
C GLU A 47 -18.06 11.94 -0.32
N GLU A 48 -17.35 12.02 0.82
CA GLU A 48 -16.76 13.25 1.37
C GLU A 48 -15.64 13.77 0.47
N VAL A 49 -14.75 12.89 0.01
CA VAL A 49 -13.65 13.23 -0.92
C VAL A 49 -14.22 13.79 -2.24
N ILE A 50 -15.27 13.16 -2.80
CA ILE A 50 -15.91 13.66 -4.02
C ILE A 50 -16.53 15.03 -3.79
N LYS A 51 -17.25 15.23 -2.69
CA LYS A 51 -17.83 16.55 -2.32
C LYS A 51 -16.76 17.63 -2.17
N GLU A 52 -15.65 17.28 -1.52
CA GLU A 52 -14.52 18.20 -1.39
C GLU A 52 -13.91 18.56 -2.75
N ALA A 53 -13.69 17.56 -3.60
CA ALA A 53 -13.15 17.75 -4.94
C ALA A 53 -14.03 18.67 -5.81
N GLU A 54 -15.36 18.48 -5.78
CA GLU A 54 -16.33 19.34 -6.45
C GLU A 54 -16.31 20.77 -5.91
N ASN A 55 -16.37 20.95 -4.58
CA ASN A 55 -16.36 22.25 -3.93
C ASN A 55 -15.07 23.05 -4.21
N LYS A 56 -13.94 22.35 -4.26
CA LYS A 56 -12.62 22.95 -4.54
C LYS A 56 -12.34 23.08 -6.05
N LYS A 57 -13.27 22.65 -6.93
CA LYS A 57 -13.07 22.61 -8.39
C LYS A 57 -11.77 21.90 -8.75
N THR A 58 -11.58 20.72 -8.17
CA THR A 58 -10.42 19.86 -8.41
C THR A 58 -10.49 19.28 -9.83
N GLY A 59 -9.41 19.33 -10.57
CA GLY A 59 -9.34 18.74 -11.91
C GLY A 59 -8.95 17.25 -11.90
N MET A 60 -8.25 16.80 -10.85
CA MET A 60 -7.81 15.41 -10.71
C MET A 60 -7.76 14.98 -9.25
N ILE A 61 -8.20 13.75 -8.96
CA ILE A 61 -7.94 13.05 -7.71
C ILE A 61 -6.81 12.05 -7.95
N ILE A 62 -5.79 12.06 -7.09
CA ILE A 62 -4.80 11.00 -6.99
C ILE A 62 -5.15 10.21 -5.73
N THR A 63 -5.47 8.94 -5.90
CA THR A 63 -5.83 8.05 -4.79
C THR A 63 -4.82 6.92 -4.66
N HIS A 64 -4.65 6.39 -3.46
CA HIS A 64 -3.89 5.15 -3.26
C HIS A 64 -4.72 3.97 -3.76
N HIS A 65 -5.83 3.68 -3.11
CA HIS A 65 -6.70 2.57 -3.51
C HIS A 65 -7.45 2.86 -4.81
N PRO A 66 -7.47 1.90 -5.75
CA PRO A 66 -8.21 2.06 -7.00
C PRO A 66 -9.72 2.15 -6.74
N LEU A 67 -10.37 3.19 -7.28
CA LEU A 67 -11.84 3.26 -7.30
C LEU A 67 -12.44 2.09 -8.09
N ILE A 68 -11.76 1.72 -9.18
CA ILE A 68 -12.09 0.57 -10.03
C ILE A 68 -10.99 -0.47 -9.81
N PHE A 69 -11.18 -1.37 -8.85
CA PHE A 69 -10.23 -2.47 -8.62
C PHE A 69 -10.44 -3.59 -9.63
N ASP A 70 -11.64 -4.15 -9.68
CA ASP A 70 -12.03 -5.17 -10.65
C ASP A 70 -12.61 -4.56 -11.92
N SER A 71 -12.48 -5.25 -13.05
CA SER A 71 -13.05 -4.83 -14.33
C SER A 71 -14.55 -4.60 -14.25
N ILE A 72 -15.01 -3.41 -14.58
CA ILE A 72 -16.43 -3.04 -14.58
C ILE A 72 -17.10 -3.59 -15.83
N LYS A 73 -18.09 -4.50 -15.66
CA LYS A 73 -18.92 -5.02 -16.78
C LYS A 73 -20.12 -4.13 -17.08
N LYS A 74 -20.60 -3.37 -16.13
CA LYS A 74 -21.70 -2.40 -16.26
C LYS A 74 -21.51 -1.26 -15.27
N ILE A 75 -21.93 -0.06 -15.65
CA ILE A 75 -22.02 1.07 -14.74
C ILE A 75 -23.48 1.15 -14.25
N ASP A 76 -23.67 1.00 -12.96
CA ASP A 76 -24.97 0.97 -12.31
C ASP A 76 -24.94 2.00 -11.16
N THR A 77 -25.76 3.05 -11.27
CA THR A 77 -25.76 4.16 -10.30
C THR A 77 -26.36 3.80 -8.95
N ASP A 78 -27.04 2.66 -8.81
CA ASP A 78 -27.49 2.12 -7.54
C ASP A 78 -26.33 1.50 -6.76
N GLN A 79 -25.25 1.12 -7.45
CA GLN A 79 -24.01 0.65 -6.84
C GLN A 79 -23.07 1.82 -6.52
N VAL A 80 -22.35 1.72 -5.40
CA VAL A 80 -21.46 2.80 -4.91
C VAL A 80 -20.42 3.19 -5.98
N THR A 81 -19.67 2.22 -6.49
CA THR A 81 -18.61 2.45 -7.49
C THR A 81 -19.18 3.09 -8.75
N GLY A 82 -20.30 2.56 -9.28
CA GLY A 82 -20.94 3.11 -10.50
C GLY A 82 -21.44 4.54 -10.30
N ARG A 83 -22.01 4.84 -9.11
CA ARG A 83 -22.44 6.18 -8.74
C ARG A 83 -21.27 7.16 -8.68
N TYR A 84 -20.16 6.77 -8.04
CA TYR A 84 -18.96 7.60 -7.93
C TYR A 84 -18.32 7.86 -9.29
N VAL A 85 -18.15 6.83 -10.12
CA VAL A 85 -17.66 6.95 -11.51
C VAL A 85 -18.51 7.94 -12.31
N CYS A 86 -19.84 7.79 -12.32
CA CYS A 86 -20.75 8.70 -13.01
C CYS A 86 -20.63 10.14 -12.51
N ARG A 87 -20.52 10.33 -11.21
CA ARG A 87 -20.43 11.66 -10.60
C ARG A 87 -19.13 12.35 -10.95
N LEU A 88 -18.00 11.64 -10.85
CA LEU A 88 -16.67 12.16 -11.21
C LEU A 88 -16.60 12.54 -12.70
N ILE A 89 -17.13 11.69 -13.58
CA ILE A 89 -17.21 12.00 -15.02
C ILE A 89 -18.05 13.26 -15.26
N LYS A 90 -19.23 13.37 -14.64
CA LYS A 90 -20.10 14.55 -14.77
C LYS A 90 -19.46 15.84 -14.23
N ALA A 91 -18.67 15.73 -13.18
CA ALA A 91 -17.92 16.83 -12.59
C ALA A 91 -16.65 17.20 -13.39
N GLY A 92 -16.28 16.42 -14.41
CA GLY A 92 -15.06 16.62 -15.18
C GLY A 92 -13.79 16.32 -14.40
N ILE A 93 -13.84 15.46 -13.36
CA ILE A 93 -12.72 15.14 -12.48
C ILE A 93 -12.04 13.87 -12.98
N CYS A 94 -10.73 13.96 -13.30
CA CYS A 94 -9.90 12.81 -13.60
C CYS A 94 -9.53 12.04 -12.32
N VAL A 95 -9.28 10.74 -12.44
CA VAL A 95 -8.81 9.89 -11.32
C VAL A 95 -7.58 9.10 -11.74
N TYR A 96 -6.57 9.12 -10.90
CA TYR A 96 -5.37 8.29 -11.01
C TYR A 96 -5.17 7.52 -9.71
N SER A 97 -4.89 6.22 -9.79
CA SER A 97 -4.53 5.39 -8.63
C SER A 97 -3.03 5.08 -8.64
N ALA A 98 -2.35 5.38 -7.53
CA ALA A 98 -0.98 4.99 -7.27
C ALA A 98 -0.97 3.94 -6.13
N HIS A 99 -1.43 2.72 -6.44
CA HIS A 99 -1.59 1.61 -5.49
C HIS A 99 -0.27 0.86 -5.31
N LEU A 100 -0.16 -0.38 -5.78
CA LEU A 100 1.06 -1.16 -5.64
C LEU A 100 2.27 -0.56 -6.38
N THR A 101 2.06 0.30 -7.36
CA THR A 101 3.12 1.12 -7.94
C THR A 101 3.82 1.96 -6.90
N PHE A 102 3.05 2.58 -5.99
CA PHE A 102 3.61 3.41 -4.92
C PHE A 102 4.16 2.57 -3.77
N ASP A 103 3.48 1.48 -3.38
CA ASP A 103 4.00 0.57 -2.35
C ASP A 103 5.37 0.00 -2.70
N ASN A 104 5.59 -0.31 -3.99
CA ASN A 104 6.83 -0.89 -4.49
C ASN A 104 7.85 0.16 -4.95
N ALA A 105 7.51 1.44 -4.95
CA ALA A 105 8.43 2.51 -5.33
C ALA A 105 9.59 2.63 -4.34
N ARG A 106 10.73 3.14 -4.83
CA ARG A 106 11.94 3.30 -4.03
C ARG A 106 11.74 4.16 -2.77
N GLU A 107 10.85 5.16 -2.85
CA GLU A 107 10.47 6.06 -1.75
C GLU A 107 8.96 6.01 -1.49
N GLY A 108 8.34 4.84 -1.70
CA GLY A 108 6.92 4.61 -1.49
C GLY A 108 6.58 4.16 -0.07
N ASN A 109 5.33 3.70 0.14
CA ASN A 109 4.80 3.39 1.47
C ASN A 109 5.67 2.40 2.26
N ASN A 110 6.04 1.26 1.67
CA ASN A 110 6.85 0.27 2.36
C ASN A 110 8.20 0.85 2.80
N PHE A 111 8.85 1.64 1.94
CA PHE A 111 10.11 2.29 2.27
C PHE A 111 9.95 3.34 3.36
N TYR A 112 8.88 4.15 3.27
CA TYR A 112 8.60 5.19 4.25
C TYR A 112 8.30 4.60 5.63
N MET A 113 7.47 3.55 5.69
CA MET A 113 7.22 2.80 6.92
C MET A 113 8.53 2.22 7.52
N ALA A 114 9.39 1.61 6.69
CA ALA A 114 10.69 1.12 7.15
C ALA A 114 11.55 2.23 7.75
N LYS A 115 11.53 3.41 7.15
CA LYS A 115 12.25 4.60 7.63
C LYS A 115 11.69 5.11 8.97
N LEU A 116 10.36 5.18 9.11
CA LEU A 116 9.70 5.55 10.38
C LEU A 116 10.07 4.59 11.51
N LEU A 117 10.18 3.29 11.21
CA LEU A 117 10.59 2.26 12.16
C LEU A 117 12.11 2.27 12.46
N GLY A 118 12.89 3.13 11.81
CA GLY A 118 14.34 3.19 11.97
C GLY A 118 15.05 1.94 11.48
N MET A 119 14.52 1.30 10.44
CA MET A 119 15.13 0.10 9.86
C MET A 119 16.36 0.44 9.00
N GLU A 120 17.35 -0.43 9.10
CA GLU A 120 18.59 -0.38 8.31
C GLU A 120 18.73 -1.63 7.43
N ASN A 121 19.67 -1.61 6.48
CA ASN A 121 19.96 -2.73 5.57
C ASN A 121 18.72 -3.20 4.80
N LEU A 122 17.95 -2.26 4.29
CA LEU A 122 16.68 -2.50 3.61
C LEU A 122 16.88 -3.31 2.32
N LYS A 123 16.02 -4.32 2.14
CA LYS A 123 15.90 -5.12 0.92
C LYS A 123 14.44 -5.15 0.48
N THR A 124 14.18 -4.95 -0.81
CA THR A 124 12.86 -5.09 -1.40
C THR A 124 12.75 -6.44 -2.11
N ALA A 125 11.64 -7.14 -1.96
CA ALA A 125 11.36 -8.35 -2.74
C ALA A 125 11.25 -8.06 -4.24
N ALA A 126 10.81 -6.85 -4.61
CA ALA A 126 10.71 -6.43 -6.01
C ALA A 126 12.05 -6.44 -6.79
N LYS A 127 13.20 -6.42 -6.10
CA LYS A 127 14.53 -6.54 -6.74
C LYS A 127 14.92 -7.96 -7.12
N GLU A 128 14.24 -8.96 -6.58
CA GLU A 128 14.45 -10.37 -6.91
C GLU A 128 13.59 -10.82 -8.10
N ARG A 129 13.10 -9.87 -8.93
CA ARG A 129 12.47 -10.24 -10.19
C ARG A 129 13.44 -11.11 -10.97
N PRO A 130 13.07 -12.34 -11.31
CA PRO A 130 13.91 -13.18 -12.15
C PRO A 130 14.22 -12.42 -13.44
N GLY A 131 15.48 -12.42 -13.86
CA GLY A 131 15.88 -11.88 -15.15
C GLY A 131 15.05 -12.49 -16.30
N GLU A 132 15.14 -11.90 -17.47
CA GLU A 132 14.46 -12.34 -18.71
C GLU A 132 14.38 -13.86 -18.81
N GLY A 133 13.21 -14.45 -18.50
CA GLY A 133 12.97 -15.91 -18.52
C GLY A 133 12.05 -16.43 -17.43
N SER A 134 11.73 -15.65 -16.39
CA SER A 134 10.72 -16.03 -15.41
C SER A 134 9.33 -15.86 -16.00
N LYS A 135 8.58 -16.96 -16.01
CA LYS A 135 7.27 -17.06 -16.71
C LYS A 135 6.13 -16.35 -15.95
N ASP A 136 6.36 -15.74 -14.79
CA ASP A 136 5.28 -15.11 -14.04
C ASP A 136 5.75 -13.84 -13.29
N PRO A 137 5.56 -12.63 -13.87
CA PRO A 137 5.76 -11.37 -13.16
C PRO A 137 4.73 -11.13 -12.04
N ALA A 138 3.70 -11.97 -11.97
CA ALA A 138 2.54 -11.80 -11.09
C ALA A 138 2.79 -12.23 -9.63
N GLU A 139 3.92 -12.86 -9.31
CA GLU A 139 4.12 -13.54 -8.01
C GLU A 139 5.08 -12.83 -7.04
N LEU A 140 5.51 -11.60 -7.29
CA LEU A 140 6.37 -10.94 -6.32
C LEU A 140 5.51 -10.19 -5.29
N PRO A 141 5.54 -10.64 -4.03
CA PRO A 141 4.82 -9.94 -2.98
C PRO A 141 5.41 -8.54 -2.77
N SER A 142 4.54 -7.56 -2.58
CA SER A 142 4.92 -6.23 -2.13
C SER A 142 5.46 -6.31 -0.71
N GLY A 143 6.53 -5.60 -0.39
CA GLY A 143 7.08 -5.51 0.95
C GLY A 143 8.59 -5.39 1.01
N MET A 144 9.09 -5.21 2.23
CA MET A 144 10.51 -5.02 2.52
C MET A 144 10.96 -5.84 3.71
N THR A 145 12.26 -6.17 3.75
CA THR A 145 12.95 -6.68 4.93
C THR A 145 14.08 -5.75 5.34
N GLY A 146 14.44 -5.77 6.62
CA GLY A 146 15.56 -4.98 7.14
C GLY A 146 15.84 -5.33 8.59
N GLN A 147 16.62 -4.50 9.26
CA GLN A 147 17.03 -4.72 10.65
C GLN A 147 16.74 -3.49 11.49
N LEU A 148 16.26 -3.70 12.71
CA LEU A 148 16.21 -2.65 13.73
C LEU A 148 17.64 -2.29 14.18
N CYS A 149 17.86 -1.05 14.62
CA CYS A 149 19.15 -0.61 15.16
C CYS A 149 19.56 -1.40 16.42
N ARG A 150 18.60 -1.85 17.25
CA ARG A 150 18.81 -2.69 18.44
C ARG A 150 17.87 -3.90 18.47
N GLN A 151 18.22 -4.91 19.24
CA GLN A 151 17.28 -6.00 19.56
C GLN A 151 16.18 -5.50 20.48
N MET A 152 14.97 -6.03 20.28
CA MET A 152 13.77 -5.72 21.06
C MET A 152 13.04 -7.01 21.42
N THR A 153 12.29 -6.99 22.53
CA THR A 153 11.27 -8.01 22.78
C THR A 153 10.06 -7.76 21.88
N PRO A 154 9.13 -8.72 21.68
CA PRO A 154 7.89 -8.49 20.94
C PRO A 154 7.07 -7.32 21.48
N GLU A 155 7.02 -7.13 22.79
CA GLU A 155 6.30 -6.03 23.46
C GLU A 155 6.96 -4.67 23.20
N GLU A 156 8.29 -4.60 23.27
CA GLU A 156 9.04 -3.40 22.92
C GLU A 156 8.87 -3.04 21.45
N ALA A 157 8.89 -4.03 20.55
CA ALA A 157 8.65 -3.83 19.13
C ALA A 157 7.21 -3.33 18.86
N ALA A 158 6.21 -3.91 19.54
CA ALA A 158 4.83 -3.45 19.44
C ALA A 158 4.68 -1.98 19.89
N SER A 159 5.27 -1.61 21.03
CA SER A 159 5.27 -0.23 21.52
C SER A 159 6.01 0.72 20.57
N HIS A 160 7.11 0.26 19.98
CA HIS A 160 7.87 1.03 19.00
C HIS A 160 7.05 1.30 17.72
N ILE A 161 6.35 0.28 17.20
CA ILE A 161 5.48 0.38 16.02
C ILE A 161 4.31 1.35 16.28
N ILE A 162 3.63 1.19 17.42
CA ILE A 162 2.52 2.08 17.83
C ILE A 162 2.98 3.55 17.81
N ASN A 163 4.13 3.83 18.41
CA ASN A 163 4.66 5.19 18.49
C ASN A 163 5.14 5.72 17.12
N ALA A 164 5.80 4.87 16.33
CA ALA A 164 6.35 5.28 15.03
C ALA A 164 5.26 5.54 13.98
N LEU A 165 4.16 4.78 14.03
CA LEU A 165 3.02 4.90 13.11
C LEU A 165 1.88 5.75 13.68
N GLU A 166 2.04 6.30 14.89
CA GLU A 166 1.02 7.14 15.56
C GLU A 166 -0.37 6.48 15.66
N ILE A 167 -0.41 5.14 15.79
CA ILE A 167 -1.65 4.37 15.92
C ILE A 167 -2.08 4.23 17.39
N PRO A 168 -3.39 4.05 17.69
CA PRO A 168 -3.86 3.82 19.05
C PRO A 168 -3.22 2.59 19.70
N GLN A 169 -3.05 2.59 21.02
CA GLN A 169 -2.44 1.47 21.75
C GLN A 169 -3.21 0.15 21.61
N ASP A 170 -4.51 0.19 21.43
CA ASP A 170 -5.38 -0.94 21.14
C ASP A 170 -5.56 -1.20 19.64
N GLY A 171 -4.86 -0.44 18.79
CA GLY A 171 -4.92 -0.51 17.32
C GLY A 171 -4.11 -1.66 16.71
N ILE A 172 -3.44 -2.50 17.53
CA ILE A 172 -2.66 -3.64 17.04
C ILE A 172 -3.15 -4.97 17.58
N ARG A 173 -2.97 -6.03 16.77
CA ARG A 173 -3.09 -7.43 17.22
C ARG A 173 -1.74 -8.12 17.03
N MET A 174 -1.34 -8.97 17.97
CA MET A 174 -0.01 -9.59 17.94
C MET A 174 -0.07 -11.09 18.16
N VAL A 175 0.65 -11.83 17.32
CA VAL A 175 1.09 -13.19 17.55
C VAL A 175 2.53 -13.14 18.05
N LYS A 176 2.80 -13.71 19.24
CA LYS A 176 4.15 -13.81 19.77
C LYS A 176 4.84 -15.07 19.29
N GLY A 177 5.99 -14.89 18.67
CA GLY A 177 6.90 -15.94 18.22
C GLY A 177 8.19 -15.93 19.02
N LYS A 178 9.30 -15.49 18.42
CA LYS A 178 10.63 -15.43 19.05
C LYS A 178 10.70 -14.36 20.13
N ASN A 179 11.57 -14.60 21.13
CA ASN A 179 11.74 -13.70 22.27
C ASN A 179 12.55 -12.45 21.95
N THR A 180 13.35 -12.47 20.89
CA THR A 180 14.16 -11.32 20.44
C THR A 180 13.92 -11.04 18.98
N ILE A 181 13.78 -9.76 18.65
CA ILE A 181 13.49 -9.24 17.32
C ILE A 181 14.60 -8.28 16.92
N LYS A 182 15.25 -8.56 15.81
CA LYS A 182 16.25 -7.71 15.16
C LYS A 182 15.96 -7.56 13.68
N LYS A 183 15.75 -8.67 12.95
CA LYS A 183 15.41 -8.69 11.53
C LYS A 183 13.90 -8.73 11.38
N ILE A 184 13.35 -7.78 10.65
CA ILE A 184 11.90 -7.65 10.45
C ILE A 184 11.57 -7.58 8.97
N GLY A 185 10.38 -8.07 8.63
CA GLY A 185 9.73 -7.84 7.36
C GLY A 185 8.49 -6.97 7.56
N LEU A 186 8.15 -6.18 6.57
CA LEU A 186 6.95 -5.37 6.56
C LEU A 186 6.30 -5.35 5.18
N CYS A 187 4.98 -5.17 5.19
CA CYS A 187 4.18 -4.85 4.03
C CYS A 187 3.03 -3.94 4.47
N THR A 188 2.90 -2.76 3.89
CA THR A 188 1.79 -1.84 4.13
C THR A 188 0.49 -2.44 3.59
N GLY A 189 -0.65 -2.07 4.16
CA GLY A 189 -1.95 -2.60 3.78
C GLY A 189 -2.13 -4.10 4.09
N ALA A 190 -2.83 -4.83 3.24
CA ALA A 190 -3.14 -6.26 3.39
C ALA A 190 -2.01 -7.14 2.83
N GLY A 191 -0.87 -7.18 3.50
CA GLY A 191 0.34 -7.86 3.03
C GLY A 191 0.50 -9.33 3.44
N GLY A 192 -0.58 -10.06 3.77
CA GLY A 192 -0.50 -11.44 4.27
C GLY A 192 0.32 -12.38 3.39
N ASP A 193 0.29 -12.21 2.08
CA ASP A 193 1.04 -13.01 1.11
C ASP A 193 2.58 -12.83 1.22
N PHE A 194 3.05 -11.75 1.85
CA PHE A 194 4.47 -11.51 2.10
C PHE A 194 5.04 -12.32 3.28
N LEU A 195 4.19 -12.95 4.08
CA LEU A 195 4.60 -13.73 5.25
C LEU A 195 5.60 -14.85 4.90
N ASP A 196 5.34 -15.62 3.84
CA ASP A 196 6.23 -16.71 3.42
C ASP A 196 7.61 -16.22 2.97
N TYR A 197 7.68 -15.07 2.32
CA TYR A 197 8.96 -14.42 1.99
C TYR A 197 9.70 -14.01 3.28
N THR A 198 9.00 -13.40 4.20
CA THR A 198 9.54 -12.96 5.50
C THR A 198 10.13 -14.13 6.31
N ILE A 199 9.42 -15.28 6.32
CA ILE A 199 9.90 -16.51 6.96
C ILE A 199 11.18 -17.04 6.29
N ARG A 200 11.20 -17.12 4.96
CA ARG A 200 12.38 -17.58 4.18
C ARG A 200 13.59 -16.70 4.40
N GLU A 201 13.41 -15.40 4.49
CA GLU A 201 14.45 -14.43 4.82
C GLU A 201 14.93 -14.52 6.28
N GLY A 202 14.32 -15.37 7.11
CA GLY A 202 14.70 -15.55 8.51
C GLY A 202 14.39 -14.34 9.40
N CYS A 203 13.36 -13.58 9.06
CA CYS A 203 12.89 -12.49 9.89
C CYS A 203 12.29 -13.03 11.20
N GLU A 204 12.32 -12.24 12.25
CA GLU A 204 11.84 -12.59 13.58
C GLU A 204 10.50 -11.93 13.88
N LEU A 205 10.14 -10.89 13.09
CA LEU A 205 8.87 -10.18 13.11
C LEU A 205 8.40 -9.90 11.69
N PHE A 206 7.10 -10.02 11.46
CA PHE A 206 6.41 -9.50 10.28
C PHE A 206 5.35 -8.47 10.71
N ILE A 207 5.28 -7.34 10.01
CA ILE A 207 4.35 -6.24 10.28
C ILE A 207 3.52 -6.00 9.02
N THR A 208 2.18 -5.98 9.17
CA THR A 208 1.24 -5.72 8.07
C THR A 208 -0.13 -5.32 8.61
N GLY A 209 -1.15 -5.20 7.78
CA GLY A 209 -2.55 -5.05 8.14
C GLY A 209 -3.42 -6.22 7.65
N ASP A 210 -4.69 -6.24 8.08
CA ASP A 210 -5.73 -7.17 7.64
C ASP A 210 -5.38 -8.66 7.74
N VAL A 211 -4.67 -9.02 8.80
CA VAL A 211 -4.18 -10.39 9.03
C VAL A 211 -5.34 -11.37 9.20
N LYS A 212 -5.36 -12.40 8.36
CA LYS A 212 -6.33 -13.51 8.42
C LYS A 212 -5.92 -14.54 9.47
N LEU A 213 -6.89 -15.30 9.97
CA LEU A 213 -6.68 -16.33 10.99
C LEU A 213 -5.57 -17.34 10.60
N HIS A 214 -5.58 -17.81 9.36
CA HIS A 214 -4.61 -18.81 8.91
C HIS A 214 -3.18 -18.25 8.79
N GLU A 215 -3.01 -16.97 8.47
CA GLU A 215 -1.72 -16.28 8.47
C GLU A 215 -1.17 -16.17 9.90
N ALA A 216 -2.03 -15.79 10.86
CA ALA A 216 -1.67 -15.77 12.28
C ALA A 216 -1.29 -17.17 12.80
N GLN A 217 -2.02 -18.22 12.41
CA GLN A 217 -1.71 -19.60 12.75
C GLN A 217 -0.38 -20.06 12.13
N ARG A 218 -0.12 -19.69 10.87
CA ARG A 218 1.13 -19.96 10.16
C ARG A 218 2.31 -19.28 10.86
N ALA A 219 2.22 -17.98 11.15
CA ALA A 219 3.25 -17.27 11.89
C ALA A 219 3.57 -17.93 13.23
N LYS A 220 2.53 -18.36 13.98
CA LYS A 220 2.68 -19.08 15.25
C LYS A 220 3.42 -20.41 15.09
N ALA A 221 3.06 -21.19 14.07
CA ALA A 221 3.67 -22.50 13.81
C ALA A 221 5.15 -22.38 13.43
N GLU A 222 5.50 -21.35 12.64
CA GLU A 222 6.88 -21.07 12.21
C GLU A 222 7.70 -20.32 13.27
N GLY A 223 7.07 -19.91 14.38
CA GLY A 223 7.73 -19.22 15.49
C GLY A 223 8.17 -17.80 15.17
N ILE A 224 7.60 -17.16 14.13
CA ILE A 224 7.78 -15.74 13.82
C ILE A 224 6.75 -14.90 14.57
N SER A 225 7.15 -13.76 15.10
CA SER A 225 6.20 -12.79 15.62
C SER A 225 5.47 -12.11 14.46
N LEU A 226 4.17 -11.81 14.63
CA LEU A 226 3.37 -11.12 13.63
C LEU A 226 2.60 -9.99 14.31
N ILE A 227 2.67 -8.79 13.77
CA ILE A 227 1.88 -7.64 14.21
C ILE A 227 0.98 -7.20 13.05
N ASP A 228 -0.32 -7.25 13.31
CA ASP A 228 -1.34 -6.60 12.53
C ASP A 228 -1.52 -5.18 13.09
N ALA A 229 -1.01 -4.19 12.35
CA ALA A 229 -1.07 -2.78 12.71
C ALA A 229 -2.25 -2.05 12.02
N GLY A 230 -3.11 -2.82 11.35
CA GLY A 230 -4.25 -2.33 10.59
C GLY A 230 -3.86 -1.81 9.20
N HIS A 231 -4.78 -1.92 8.25
CA HIS A 231 -4.58 -1.43 6.89
C HIS A 231 -4.30 0.07 6.90
N TYR A 232 -5.26 0.85 7.41
CA TYR A 232 -5.12 2.29 7.56
C TYR A 232 -3.90 2.68 8.42
N GLY A 233 -3.62 1.93 9.50
CA GLY A 233 -2.48 2.19 10.39
C GLY A 233 -1.11 2.09 9.71
N THR A 234 -1.01 1.33 8.61
CA THR A 234 0.23 1.16 7.86
C THR A 234 0.33 2.06 6.62
N GLU A 235 -0.75 2.71 6.19
CA GLU A 235 -0.81 3.49 4.95
C GLU A 235 -1.12 4.98 5.13
N HIS A 236 -1.64 5.41 6.28
CA HIS A 236 -1.96 6.83 6.53
C HIS A 236 -0.74 7.71 6.82
N ILE A 237 0.46 7.12 6.79
CA ILE A 237 1.78 7.69 7.10
C ILE A 237 2.31 8.64 6.03
#